data_80c724eebb4219135965e217af843fd7
#
_entry.id   80c724eebb4219135965e217af843fd7
#
_cell.length_a   1.000
_cell.length_b   1.000
_cell.length_c   1.000
_cell.angle_alpha   90.00
_cell.angle_beta   90.00
_cell.angle_gamma   90.00
#
_symmetry.space_group_name_H-M   'P 1'
#
loop_
_entity.id
_entity.type
_entity.pdbx_description
1 polymer ?
#
loop_
_entity_poly.entity_id
_entity_poly.type
_entity_poly.pdbx_seq_one_letter_code
_entity_poly.pdbx_strand_id
1 'polypeptide(L)'
;MSEQATKWLDWAREIQALAQTGLTYNKSDYDIQRYRRLEEIAAEIVASHTTLAQDVIVENFRIQPGYATPKIDVRGAVIRDGKVLMVQERSDGGWTLPGGWGDVGEAPSAMVAREVWEESGYEVRVDKLVAVYDANRVPGVPMEFYHAYKLIFLCAITGGEARPSNETSAVDFFDLDHLPPLSNYRASRQMLNNSNRVGAPPFNSASTSASRSKSSEKSGSRTYDETRTLSKNGRFSPG
;
A
#
# COMPACT_ATOMS: atom_id res chain seq x y z
N MET A 1 4.49 -18.57 5.82
CA MET A 1 5.79 -18.56 5.10
C MET A 1 6.83 -18.05 6.08
N SER A 2 8.05 -18.63 6.13
CA SER A 2 9.11 -18.18 7.03
C SER A 2 9.63 -16.79 6.61
N GLU A 3 10.13 -16.00 7.54
CA GLU A 3 10.71 -14.67 7.31
C GLU A 3 11.81 -14.67 6.22
N GLN A 4 12.49 -15.80 6.04
CA GLN A 4 13.47 -16.00 4.97
C GLN A 4 12.85 -16.19 3.57
N ALA A 5 11.61 -16.71 3.49
CA ALA A 5 10.97 -17.03 2.20
C ALA A 5 10.54 -15.78 1.40
N THR A 6 10.49 -14.60 2.02
CA THR A 6 10.08 -13.32 1.40
C THR A 6 11.23 -12.35 1.17
N LYS A 7 12.40 -12.64 1.70
CA LYS A 7 13.55 -11.72 1.67
C LYS A 7 14.05 -11.41 0.25
N TRP A 8 13.95 -12.38 -0.67
CA TRP A 8 14.30 -12.17 -2.07
C TRP A 8 13.42 -11.09 -2.73
N LEU A 9 12.14 -11.02 -2.35
CA LEU A 9 11.20 -10.03 -2.90
C LEU A 9 11.49 -8.63 -2.37
N ASP A 10 11.88 -8.50 -1.10
CA ASP A 10 12.33 -7.22 -0.54
C ASP A 10 13.59 -6.72 -1.26
N TRP A 11 14.54 -7.60 -1.53
CA TRP A 11 15.74 -7.25 -2.30
C TRP A 11 15.41 -6.86 -3.75
N ALA A 12 14.53 -7.61 -4.42
CA ALA A 12 14.12 -7.29 -5.80
C ALA A 12 13.47 -5.91 -5.87
N ARG A 13 12.60 -5.56 -4.92
CA ARG A 13 11.95 -4.24 -4.82
C ARG A 13 12.95 -3.12 -4.57
N GLU A 14 13.86 -3.32 -3.63
CA GLU A 14 14.88 -2.33 -3.30
C GLU A 14 15.79 -2.06 -4.50
N ILE A 15 16.27 -3.11 -5.15
CA ILE A 15 17.11 -3.00 -6.36
C ILE A 15 16.33 -2.29 -7.48
N GLN A 16 15.09 -2.66 -7.71
CA GLN A 16 14.23 -2.02 -8.73
C GLN A 16 14.01 -0.54 -8.42
N ALA A 17 13.70 -0.18 -7.18
CA ALA A 17 13.48 1.21 -6.77
C ALA A 17 14.74 2.08 -6.92
N LEU A 18 15.92 1.54 -6.57
CA LEU A 18 17.21 2.19 -6.77
C LEU A 18 17.50 2.39 -8.26
N ALA A 19 17.26 1.36 -9.09
CA ALA A 19 17.44 1.41 -10.53
C ALA A 19 16.53 2.45 -11.18
N GLN A 20 15.25 2.43 -10.90
CA GLN A 20 14.26 3.38 -11.42
C GLN A 20 14.59 4.82 -11.03
N THR A 21 14.94 5.05 -9.77
CA THR A 21 15.36 6.38 -9.29
C THR A 21 16.62 6.86 -10.01
N GLY A 22 17.62 5.97 -10.17
CA GLY A 22 18.85 6.27 -10.89
C GLY A 22 18.58 6.61 -12.36
N LEU A 23 17.77 5.82 -13.05
CA LEU A 23 17.37 6.09 -14.45
C LEU A 23 16.64 7.41 -14.61
N THR A 24 15.88 7.85 -13.59
CA THR A 24 15.13 9.11 -13.63
C THR A 24 16.04 10.34 -13.53
N TYR A 25 17.04 10.29 -12.67
CA TYR A 25 17.83 11.50 -12.33
C TYR A 25 19.23 11.53 -12.93
N ASN A 26 19.77 10.37 -13.35
CA ASN A 26 21.12 10.32 -13.90
C ASN A 26 21.13 10.59 -15.41
N LYS A 27 22.19 11.29 -15.87
CA LYS A 27 22.41 11.62 -17.28
C LYS A 27 23.68 10.96 -17.86
N SER A 28 24.43 10.21 -17.05
CA SER A 28 25.63 9.50 -17.50
C SER A 28 25.25 8.21 -18.20
N ASP A 29 25.69 8.00 -19.45
CA ASP A 29 25.42 6.79 -20.22
C ASP A 29 25.93 5.52 -19.49
N TYR A 30 27.07 5.63 -18.80
CA TYR A 30 27.63 4.51 -18.03
C TYR A 30 26.74 4.13 -16.84
N ASP A 31 26.19 5.11 -16.13
CA ASP A 31 25.34 4.85 -14.99
C ASP A 31 23.95 4.40 -15.44
N ILE A 32 23.43 4.92 -16.55
CA ILE A 32 22.20 4.44 -17.18
C ILE A 32 22.31 2.92 -17.51
N GLN A 33 23.46 2.48 -18.07
CA GLN A 33 23.67 1.06 -18.33
C GLN A 33 23.70 0.24 -17.04
N ARG A 34 24.32 0.75 -15.97
CA ARG A 34 24.36 0.07 -14.66
C ARG A 34 22.95 -0.04 -14.04
N TYR A 35 22.17 1.05 -14.08
CA TYR A 35 20.81 1.03 -13.55
C TYR A 35 19.88 0.12 -14.36
N ARG A 36 20.01 0.07 -15.69
CA ARG A 36 19.30 -0.92 -16.51
C ARG A 36 19.68 -2.35 -16.14
N ARG A 37 20.96 -2.61 -15.88
CA ARG A 37 21.38 -3.94 -15.42
C ARG A 37 20.82 -4.28 -14.03
N LEU A 38 20.72 -3.32 -13.11
CA LEU A 38 20.06 -3.53 -11.82
C LEU A 38 18.56 -3.83 -11.97
N GLU A 39 17.87 -3.14 -12.88
CA GLU A 39 16.47 -3.42 -13.22
C GLU A 39 16.30 -4.87 -13.73
N GLU A 40 17.17 -5.31 -14.63
CA GLU A 40 17.19 -6.69 -15.13
C GLU A 40 17.45 -7.71 -14.02
N ILE A 41 18.43 -7.45 -13.12
CA ILE A 41 18.72 -8.33 -11.98
C ILE A 41 17.51 -8.45 -11.05
N ALA A 42 16.81 -7.34 -10.77
CA ALA A 42 15.58 -7.37 -9.99
C ALA A 42 14.52 -8.26 -10.66
N ALA A 43 14.36 -8.15 -11.99
CA ALA A 43 13.44 -8.97 -12.74
C ALA A 43 13.86 -10.46 -12.78
N GLU A 44 15.16 -10.76 -12.89
CA GLU A 44 15.70 -12.12 -12.79
C GLU A 44 15.38 -12.76 -11.43
N ILE A 45 15.53 -12.01 -10.34
CA ILE A 45 15.18 -12.49 -8.99
C ILE A 45 13.69 -12.84 -8.94
N VAL A 46 12.80 -11.96 -9.41
CA VAL A 46 11.35 -12.23 -9.41
C VAL A 46 11.01 -13.42 -10.30
N ALA A 47 11.54 -13.50 -11.52
CA ALA A 47 11.29 -14.59 -12.44
C ALA A 47 11.74 -15.96 -11.89
N SER A 48 12.86 -15.99 -11.13
CA SER A 48 13.36 -17.23 -10.53
C SER A 48 12.49 -17.77 -9.38
N HIS A 49 11.59 -16.94 -8.84
CA HIS A 49 10.72 -17.30 -7.70
C HIS A 49 9.22 -17.27 -8.05
N THR A 50 8.88 -16.99 -9.32
CA THR A 50 7.49 -16.91 -9.80
C THR A 50 7.36 -17.64 -11.15
N THR A 51 6.14 -17.70 -11.69
CA THR A 51 5.89 -18.23 -13.04
C THR A 51 5.89 -17.13 -14.12
N LEU A 52 6.21 -15.88 -13.76
CA LEU A 52 6.23 -14.76 -14.69
C LEU A 52 7.51 -14.77 -15.53
N ALA A 53 7.38 -14.44 -16.82
CA ALA A 53 8.54 -14.25 -17.71
C ALA A 53 9.27 -12.94 -17.36
N GLN A 54 10.60 -12.95 -17.48
CA GLN A 54 11.43 -11.81 -17.08
C GLN A 54 11.14 -10.54 -17.89
N ASP A 55 10.88 -10.65 -19.18
CA ASP A 55 10.52 -9.52 -20.06
C ASP A 55 9.22 -8.84 -19.61
N VAL A 56 8.20 -9.62 -19.25
CA VAL A 56 6.93 -9.10 -18.70
C VAL A 56 7.17 -8.35 -17.39
N ILE A 57 8.07 -8.83 -16.54
CA ILE A 57 8.41 -8.14 -15.28
C ILE A 57 9.11 -6.81 -15.56
N VAL A 58 10.09 -6.79 -16.47
CA VAL A 58 10.81 -5.57 -16.87
C VAL A 58 9.88 -4.54 -17.48
N GLU A 59 8.93 -4.95 -18.33
CA GLU A 59 7.92 -4.06 -18.89
C GLU A 59 7.06 -3.41 -17.77
N ASN A 60 6.62 -4.22 -16.80
CA ASN A 60 5.85 -3.72 -15.66
C ASN A 60 6.63 -2.71 -14.81
N PHE A 61 7.95 -2.84 -14.65
CA PHE A 61 8.78 -1.86 -13.95
C PHE A 61 8.79 -0.51 -14.66
N ARG A 62 8.66 -0.49 -15.99
CA ARG A 62 8.76 0.71 -16.84
C ARG A 62 7.44 1.45 -17.05
N ILE A 63 6.31 0.87 -16.64
CA ILE A 63 4.99 1.49 -16.81
C ILE A 63 4.88 2.85 -16.09
N GLN A 64 5.52 3.01 -14.94
CA GLN A 64 5.50 4.25 -14.16
C GLN A 64 6.92 4.77 -13.96
N PRO A 65 7.48 5.55 -14.89
CA PRO A 65 8.78 6.17 -14.72
C PRO A 65 8.74 7.25 -13.62
N GLY A 66 9.91 7.63 -13.14
CA GLY A 66 10.06 8.65 -12.10
C GLY A 66 10.59 8.06 -10.80
N TYR A 67 10.55 8.84 -9.72
CA TYR A 67 10.95 8.37 -8.40
C TYR A 67 10.03 7.24 -7.95
N ALA A 68 10.61 6.10 -7.56
CA ALA A 68 9.84 4.96 -7.08
C ALA A 68 9.16 5.28 -5.74
N THR A 69 7.84 5.23 -5.71
CA THR A 69 7.02 5.46 -4.51
C THR A 69 6.11 4.28 -4.22
N PRO A 70 5.75 4.03 -2.96
CA PRO A 70 4.70 3.06 -2.65
C PRO A 70 3.38 3.44 -3.33
N LYS A 71 2.64 2.45 -3.79
CA LYS A 71 1.26 2.63 -4.24
C LYS A 71 0.35 2.88 -3.06
N ILE A 72 -0.78 3.54 -3.30
CA ILE A 72 -1.79 3.83 -2.29
C ILE A 72 -3.02 2.97 -2.54
N ASP A 73 -3.47 2.28 -1.49
CA ASP A 73 -4.73 1.53 -1.44
C ASP A 73 -5.59 2.17 -0.35
N VAL A 74 -6.85 2.49 -0.63
CA VAL A 74 -7.78 3.09 0.33
C VAL A 74 -8.85 2.09 0.74
N ARG A 75 -9.24 2.09 2.03
CA ARG A 75 -10.28 1.21 2.56
C ARG A 75 -11.25 1.97 3.45
N GLY A 76 -12.54 1.70 3.29
CA GLY A 76 -13.61 2.25 4.12
C GLY A 76 -13.96 1.32 5.29
N ALA A 77 -13.75 1.78 6.52
CA ALA A 77 -14.23 1.12 7.72
C ALA A 77 -15.59 1.72 8.10
N VAL A 78 -16.66 1.02 7.77
CA VAL A 78 -18.04 1.42 8.08
C VAL A 78 -18.53 0.58 9.24
N ILE A 79 -18.87 1.24 10.35
CA ILE A 79 -19.33 0.56 11.56
C ILE A 79 -20.82 0.86 11.78
N ARG A 80 -21.61 -0.19 11.97
CA ARG A 80 -23.03 -0.10 12.32
C ARG A 80 -23.34 -1.15 13.39
N ASP A 81 -23.94 -0.72 14.50
CA ASP A 81 -24.34 -1.61 15.63
C ASP A 81 -23.18 -2.48 16.15
N GLY A 82 -21.96 -1.94 16.22
CA GLY A 82 -20.76 -2.67 16.64
C GLY A 82 -20.16 -3.62 15.62
N LYS A 83 -20.76 -3.73 14.43
CA LYS A 83 -20.31 -4.60 13.33
C LYS A 83 -19.64 -3.81 12.24
N VAL A 84 -18.67 -4.42 11.56
CA VAL A 84 -17.96 -3.83 10.43
C VAL A 84 -18.54 -4.30 9.11
N LEU A 85 -18.77 -3.36 8.19
CA LEU A 85 -19.16 -3.67 6.81
C LEU A 85 -17.99 -4.35 6.09
N MET A 86 -18.31 -5.46 5.44
CA MET A 86 -17.36 -6.16 4.57
C MET A 86 -18.03 -6.54 3.26
N VAL A 87 -17.21 -6.69 2.23
CA VAL A 87 -17.59 -7.17 0.90
C VAL A 87 -16.84 -8.47 0.61
N GLN A 88 -17.50 -9.40 -0.10
CA GLN A 88 -16.89 -10.66 -0.51
C GLN A 88 -16.33 -10.52 -1.92
N GLU A 89 -15.04 -10.65 -2.08
CA GLU A 89 -14.34 -10.59 -3.35
C GLU A 89 -14.72 -11.76 -4.26
N ARG A 90 -14.99 -11.50 -5.52
CA ARG A 90 -15.22 -12.58 -6.51
C ARG A 90 -13.93 -13.31 -6.88
N SER A 91 -12.78 -12.64 -6.75
CA SER A 91 -11.47 -13.15 -7.16
C SER A 91 -10.97 -14.32 -6.33
N ASP A 92 -11.20 -14.29 -5.00
CA ASP A 92 -10.72 -15.32 -4.07
C ASP A 92 -11.78 -15.81 -3.07
N GLY A 93 -13.01 -15.27 -3.13
CA GLY A 93 -14.11 -15.59 -2.24
C GLY A 93 -13.92 -15.11 -0.80
N GLY A 94 -12.86 -14.42 -0.51
CA GLY A 94 -12.55 -13.87 0.81
C GLY A 94 -13.24 -12.54 1.08
N TRP A 95 -13.38 -12.19 2.37
CA TRP A 95 -14.00 -10.96 2.80
C TRP A 95 -12.97 -9.87 3.13
N THR A 96 -13.27 -8.63 2.76
CA THR A 96 -12.40 -7.46 2.99
C THR A 96 -13.22 -6.22 3.29
N LEU A 97 -12.56 -5.15 3.77
CA LEU A 97 -13.15 -3.82 3.77
C LEU A 97 -13.31 -3.34 2.32
N PRO A 98 -14.42 -2.66 1.97
CA PRO A 98 -14.58 -2.07 0.65
C PRO A 98 -13.48 -1.02 0.39
N GLY A 99 -13.00 -0.95 -0.86
CA GLY A 99 -11.95 -0.04 -1.28
C GLY A 99 -10.96 -0.64 -2.28
N GLY A 100 -10.12 0.20 -2.87
CA GLY A 100 -9.24 -0.15 -3.97
C GLY A 100 -7.98 0.70 -4.07
N TRP A 101 -7.34 0.62 -5.23
CA TRP A 101 -6.16 1.42 -5.55
C TRP A 101 -6.51 2.90 -5.67
N GLY A 102 -5.54 3.74 -5.30
CA GLY A 102 -5.65 5.19 -5.41
C GLY A 102 -5.59 5.71 -6.84
N ASP A 103 -6.63 6.43 -7.28
CA ASP A 103 -6.67 7.06 -8.58
C ASP A 103 -6.02 8.44 -8.59
N VAL A 104 -5.26 8.71 -9.66
CA VAL A 104 -4.61 10.01 -9.85
C VAL A 104 -5.67 11.09 -10.08
N GLY A 105 -5.56 12.18 -9.32
CA GLY A 105 -6.48 13.32 -9.43
C GLY A 105 -7.69 13.24 -8.51
N GLU A 106 -7.93 12.14 -7.83
CA GLU A 106 -9.02 12.00 -6.88
C GLU A 106 -8.52 12.18 -5.43
N ALA A 107 -9.26 12.93 -4.62
CA ALA A 107 -8.93 13.08 -3.21
C ALA A 107 -9.18 11.74 -2.46
N PRO A 108 -8.31 11.30 -1.54
CA PRO A 108 -8.46 10.01 -0.86
C PRO A 108 -9.82 9.80 -0.17
N SER A 109 -10.41 10.87 0.37
CA SER A 109 -11.74 10.80 0.99
C SER A 109 -12.87 10.63 -0.03
N ALA A 110 -12.77 11.25 -1.19
CA ALA A 110 -13.75 11.09 -2.27
C ALA A 110 -13.66 9.67 -2.84
N MET A 111 -12.45 9.20 -3.09
CA MET A 111 -12.17 7.88 -3.60
C MET A 111 -12.72 6.77 -2.68
N VAL A 112 -12.42 6.81 -1.38
CA VAL A 112 -12.95 5.78 -0.48
C VAL A 112 -14.47 5.80 -0.39
N ALA A 113 -15.11 6.97 -0.48
CA ALA A 113 -16.57 7.06 -0.50
C ALA A 113 -17.17 6.44 -1.77
N ARG A 114 -16.53 6.68 -2.92
CA ARG A 114 -16.89 6.06 -4.21
C ARG A 114 -16.72 4.55 -4.16
N GLU A 115 -15.58 4.05 -3.73
CA GLU A 115 -15.29 2.62 -3.60
C GLU A 115 -16.29 1.90 -2.69
N VAL A 116 -16.60 2.48 -1.51
CA VAL A 116 -17.62 1.93 -0.61
C VAL A 116 -18.96 1.81 -1.32
N TRP A 117 -19.38 2.85 -2.07
CA TRP A 117 -20.63 2.82 -2.81
C TRP A 117 -20.60 1.81 -3.97
N GLU A 118 -19.54 1.78 -4.76
CA GLU A 118 -19.43 0.87 -5.91
C GLU A 118 -19.43 -0.60 -5.49
N GLU A 119 -18.71 -0.95 -4.42
CA GLU A 119 -18.55 -2.32 -3.98
C GLU A 119 -19.65 -2.83 -3.05
N SER A 120 -20.28 -1.93 -2.28
CA SER A 120 -21.27 -2.34 -1.28
C SER A 120 -22.69 -1.78 -1.48
N GLY A 121 -22.87 -0.74 -2.30
CA GLY A 121 -24.12 -0.03 -2.49
C GLY A 121 -24.46 1.01 -1.41
N TYR A 122 -23.68 1.09 -0.34
CA TYR A 122 -23.88 2.10 0.70
C TYR A 122 -23.23 3.44 0.36
N GLU A 123 -23.98 4.52 0.50
CA GLU A 123 -23.45 5.89 0.46
C GLU A 123 -22.88 6.24 1.83
N VAL A 124 -21.69 6.85 1.85
CA VAL A 124 -21.01 7.17 3.11
C VAL A 124 -20.43 8.58 3.11
N ARG A 125 -20.39 9.17 4.30
CA ARG A 125 -19.55 10.33 4.60
C ARG A 125 -18.25 9.81 5.24
N VAL A 126 -17.12 10.32 4.77
CA VAL A 126 -15.81 10.01 5.34
C VAL A 126 -15.54 10.95 6.51
N ASP A 127 -15.30 10.40 7.69
CA ASP A 127 -15.11 11.18 8.91
C ASP A 127 -13.62 11.46 9.17
N LYS A 128 -12.76 10.44 9.11
CA LYS A 128 -11.32 10.60 9.38
C LYS A 128 -10.50 9.41 8.90
N LEU A 129 -9.20 9.65 8.67
CA LEU A 129 -8.20 8.60 8.53
C LEU A 129 -7.91 7.99 9.92
N VAL A 130 -8.05 6.67 10.05
CA VAL A 130 -7.86 5.96 11.33
C VAL A 130 -6.59 5.13 11.37
N ALA A 131 -6.07 4.70 10.22
CA ALA A 131 -4.85 3.93 10.17
C ALA A 131 -4.13 4.04 8.82
N VAL A 132 -2.81 3.89 8.86
CA VAL A 132 -1.96 3.67 7.68
C VAL A 132 -1.14 2.40 7.94
N TYR A 133 -1.20 1.46 7.01
CA TYR A 133 -0.45 0.21 7.08
C TYR A 133 0.51 0.07 5.91
N ASP A 134 1.71 -0.39 6.20
CA ASP A 134 2.57 -1.00 5.20
C ASP A 134 1.99 -2.38 4.84
N ALA A 135 1.36 -2.49 3.67
CA ALA A 135 0.68 -3.72 3.25
C ALA A 135 1.62 -4.92 3.17
N ASN A 136 2.89 -4.68 2.94
CA ASN A 136 3.91 -5.71 2.78
C ASN A 136 4.44 -6.24 4.12
N ARG A 137 4.09 -5.58 5.24
CA ARG A 137 4.48 -5.97 6.61
C ARG A 137 3.30 -6.44 7.46
N VAL A 138 2.12 -6.58 6.88
CA VAL A 138 0.96 -7.10 7.60
C VAL A 138 1.03 -8.63 7.65
N PRO A 139 1.08 -9.26 8.84
CA PRO A 139 1.15 -10.71 8.96
C PRO A 139 -0.06 -11.39 8.29
N GLY A 140 0.20 -12.45 7.54
CA GLY A 140 -0.83 -13.26 6.90
C GLY A 140 -1.35 -12.73 5.56
N VAL A 141 -0.95 -11.53 5.14
CA VAL A 141 -1.19 -11.04 3.79
C VAL A 141 0.01 -11.41 2.92
N PRO A 142 -0.17 -12.14 1.79
CA PRO A 142 0.92 -12.39 0.86
C PRO A 142 1.48 -11.09 0.33
N MET A 143 2.80 -11.03 0.20
CA MET A 143 3.45 -9.85 -0.35
C MET A 143 3.12 -9.74 -1.84
N GLU A 144 2.49 -8.63 -2.23
CA GLU A 144 2.42 -8.24 -3.62
C GLU A 144 3.77 -7.71 -4.10
N PHE A 145 4.01 -7.74 -5.41
CA PHE A 145 5.26 -7.24 -5.96
C PHE A 145 5.48 -5.75 -5.63
N TYR A 146 4.42 -4.95 -5.69
CA TYR A 146 4.52 -3.52 -5.38
C TYR A 146 4.50 -3.26 -3.87
N HIS A 147 5.35 -2.33 -3.43
CA HIS A 147 5.21 -1.76 -2.10
C HIS A 147 3.95 -0.90 -2.07
N ALA A 148 3.08 -1.13 -1.09
CA ALA A 148 1.82 -0.39 -0.98
C ALA A 148 1.55 0.04 0.47
N TYR A 149 0.95 1.22 0.61
CA TYR A 149 0.36 1.67 1.86
C TYR A 149 -1.17 1.56 1.77
N LYS A 150 -1.78 0.96 2.79
CA LYS A 150 -3.23 0.92 2.96
C LYS A 150 -3.66 2.02 3.92
N LEU A 151 -4.54 2.90 3.44
CA LEU A 151 -5.14 3.99 4.19
C LEU A 151 -6.56 3.58 4.60
N ILE A 152 -6.81 3.45 5.90
CA ILE A 152 -8.13 3.07 6.43
C ILE A 152 -8.86 4.32 6.89
N PHE A 153 -10.03 4.58 6.31
CA PHE A 153 -10.89 5.70 6.67
C PHE A 153 -12.11 5.22 7.44
N LEU A 154 -12.43 5.89 8.54
CA LEU A 154 -13.72 5.70 9.22
C LEU A 154 -14.80 6.42 8.44
N CYS A 155 -15.89 5.70 8.14
CA CYS A 155 -16.99 6.20 7.35
C CYS A 155 -18.34 5.98 8.06
N ALA A 156 -19.24 6.95 7.95
CA ALA A 156 -20.61 6.86 8.43
C ALA A 156 -21.58 6.72 7.26
N ILE A 157 -22.53 5.77 7.34
CA ILE A 157 -23.57 5.59 6.33
C ILE A 157 -24.47 6.83 6.29
N THR A 158 -24.73 7.33 5.08
CA THR A 158 -25.66 8.44 4.81
C THR A 158 -26.84 8.02 3.96
N GLY A 159 -26.74 6.88 3.28
CA GLY A 159 -27.81 6.36 2.41
C GLY A 159 -27.42 5.03 1.77
N GLY A 160 -28.22 4.64 0.77
CA GLY A 160 -28.00 3.40 0.04
C GLY A 160 -28.43 2.14 0.81
N GLU A 161 -28.28 1.01 0.14
CA GLU A 161 -28.58 -0.33 0.68
C GLU A 161 -27.55 -1.35 0.20
N ALA A 162 -27.44 -2.48 0.90
CA ALA A 162 -26.51 -3.54 0.53
C ALA A 162 -26.76 -4.04 -0.89
N ARG A 163 -25.76 -3.90 -1.76
CA ARG A 163 -25.81 -4.33 -3.14
C ARG A 163 -24.45 -4.84 -3.60
N PRO A 164 -24.31 -6.12 -3.96
CA PRO A 164 -23.11 -6.62 -4.61
C PRO A 164 -22.86 -5.92 -5.94
N SER A 165 -21.60 -5.94 -6.38
CA SER A 165 -21.14 -5.32 -7.62
C SER A 165 -20.61 -6.34 -8.64
N ASN A 166 -19.99 -5.87 -9.71
CA ASN A 166 -19.26 -6.72 -10.63
C ASN A 166 -18.03 -7.36 -9.99
N GLU A 167 -17.45 -6.73 -8.97
CA GLU A 167 -16.24 -7.18 -8.27
C GLU A 167 -16.57 -7.95 -7.00
N THR A 168 -17.70 -7.69 -6.36
CA THR A 168 -18.12 -8.30 -5.11
C THR A 168 -19.32 -9.24 -5.29
N SER A 169 -19.35 -10.36 -4.56
CA SER A 169 -20.42 -11.36 -4.61
C SER A 169 -21.43 -11.22 -3.47
N ALA A 170 -21.03 -10.64 -2.35
CA ALA A 170 -21.85 -10.42 -1.17
C ALA A 170 -21.40 -9.19 -0.37
N VAL A 171 -22.33 -8.63 0.40
CA VAL A 171 -22.12 -7.48 1.29
C VAL A 171 -22.82 -7.78 2.61
N ASP A 172 -22.10 -7.69 3.72
CA ASP A 172 -22.69 -7.93 5.06
C ASP A 172 -21.90 -7.23 6.17
N PHE A 173 -22.48 -7.23 7.38
CA PHE A 173 -21.89 -6.69 8.60
C PHE A 173 -21.48 -7.80 9.56
N PHE A 174 -20.21 -7.79 10.00
CA PHE A 174 -19.66 -8.83 10.86
C PHE A 174 -19.16 -8.28 12.18
N ASP A 175 -19.34 -9.07 13.24
CA ASP A 175 -18.68 -8.83 14.51
C ASP A 175 -17.18 -9.04 14.36
N LEU A 176 -16.36 -8.18 14.94
CA LEU A 176 -14.90 -8.29 14.87
C LEU A 176 -14.34 -9.56 15.51
N ASP A 177 -15.08 -10.11 16.49
CA ASP A 177 -14.70 -11.37 17.12
C ASP A 177 -15.07 -12.59 16.26
N HIS A 178 -16.04 -12.45 15.35
CA HIS A 178 -16.58 -13.51 14.49
C HIS A 178 -16.49 -13.14 13.02
N LEU A 179 -15.26 -12.88 12.55
CA LEU A 179 -15.00 -12.53 11.15
C LEU A 179 -15.11 -13.77 10.24
N PRO A 180 -15.65 -13.61 9.03
CA PRO A 180 -15.67 -14.64 7.99
C PRO A 180 -14.23 -14.92 7.48
N PRO A 181 -14.03 -15.92 6.59
CA PRO A 181 -12.76 -16.10 5.91
C PRO A 181 -12.35 -14.82 5.18
N LEU A 182 -11.18 -14.27 5.55
CA LEU A 182 -10.70 -13.03 4.99
C LEU A 182 -10.02 -13.25 3.63
N SER A 183 -10.11 -12.26 2.75
CA SER A 183 -9.32 -12.22 1.53
C SER A 183 -7.83 -12.26 1.86
N ASN A 184 -7.11 -13.21 1.26
CA ASN A 184 -5.70 -13.44 1.53
C ASN A 184 -4.79 -12.27 1.12
N TYR A 185 -5.24 -11.46 0.16
CA TYR A 185 -4.44 -10.37 -0.43
C TYR A 185 -4.84 -8.99 0.08
N ARG A 186 -6.03 -8.84 0.69
CA ARG A 186 -6.63 -7.53 0.92
C ARG A 186 -6.86 -7.19 2.38
N ALA A 187 -7.06 -8.19 3.25
CA ALA A 187 -7.41 -7.97 4.65
C ALA A 187 -6.63 -8.83 5.63
N SER A 188 -6.43 -8.31 6.84
CA SER A 188 -5.98 -9.09 7.98
C SER A 188 -6.78 -8.72 9.23
N ARG A 189 -6.90 -9.66 10.17
CA ARG A 189 -7.57 -9.43 11.46
C ARG A 189 -6.98 -8.23 12.21
N GLN A 190 -5.68 -8.02 12.14
CA GLN A 190 -5.01 -6.87 12.77
C GLN A 190 -5.47 -5.54 12.20
N MET A 191 -5.66 -5.45 10.88
CA MET A 191 -6.17 -4.23 10.23
C MET A 191 -7.60 -3.93 10.68
N LEU A 192 -8.46 -4.96 10.77
CA LEU A 192 -9.85 -4.82 11.17
C LEU A 192 -9.99 -4.44 12.65
N ASN A 193 -9.22 -5.04 13.54
CA ASN A 193 -9.26 -4.71 14.98
C ASN A 193 -8.85 -3.26 15.25
N ASN A 194 -7.91 -2.71 14.48
CA ASN A 194 -7.49 -1.32 14.64
C ASN A 194 -8.50 -0.33 14.03
N SER A 195 -9.28 -0.73 13.03
CA SER A 195 -10.33 0.10 12.44
C SER A 195 -11.44 0.47 13.45
N ASN A 196 -11.67 -0.39 14.45
CA ASN A 196 -12.70 -0.17 15.49
C ASN A 196 -12.21 0.64 16.71
N ARG A 197 -10.94 1.00 16.80
CA ARG A 197 -10.41 1.86 17.87
C ARG A 197 -10.81 3.32 17.64
N VAL A 198 -12.09 3.59 17.77
CA VAL A 198 -12.64 4.95 17.86
C VAL A 198 -12.13 5.57 19.16
N GLY A 199 -11.06 6.37 19.10
CA GLY A 199 -10.45 7.04 20.27
C GLY A 199 -8.96 6.77 20.50
N ALA A 200 -8.32 5.86 19.77
CA ALA A 200 -6.88 5.71 19.82
C ALA A 200 -6.18 6.85 19.04
N PRO A 201 -4.98 7.29 19.46
CA PRO A 201 -4.23 8.29 18.71
C PRO A 201 -3.95 7.81 17.28
N PRO A 202 -3.92 8.72 16.28
CA PRO A 202 -3.98 8.38 14.84
C PRO A 202 -2.75 7.67 14.25
N PHE A 203 -1.78 7.27 15.03
CA PHE A 203 -0.59 6.55 14.54
C PHE A 203 -0.22 5.41 15.47
N ASN A 204 -0.49 4.17 15.04
CA ASN A 204 0.24 3.03 15.54
C ASN A 204 1.21 2.57 14.45
N SER A 205 2.46 3.08 14.53
CA SER A 205 3.57 2.37 13.91
C SER A 205 3.57 0.95 14.49
N ALA A 206 3.45 -0.07 13.64
CA ALA A 206 3.72 -1.44 14.06
C ALA A 206 5.06 -1.40 14.79
N SER A 207 5.04 -1.68 16.09
CA SER A 207 6.24 -1.73 16.91
C SER A 207 7.13 -2.82 16.35
N THR A 208 8.10 -2.41 15.57
CA THR A 208 9.24 -3.25 15.23
C THR A 208 10.02 -3.42 16.52
N SER A 209 9.78 -4.51 17.25
CA SER A 209 10.70 -4.97 18.27
C SER A 209 11.96 -5.51 17.59
N ALA A 210 12.70 -4.63 16.95
CA ALA A 210 14.09 -4.88 16.62
C ALA A 210 14.87 -4.77 17.91
N SER A 211 15.27 -5.91 18.46
CA SER A 211 16.29 -5.98 19.49
C SER A 211 17.56 -5.31 18.95
N ARG A 212 17.76 -4.04 19.31
CA ARG A 212 19.03 -3.37 19.12
C ARG A 212 20.04 -4.01 20.09
N SER A 213 20.87 -4.90 19.54
CA SER A 213 22.15 -5.19 20.17
C SER A 213 22.97 -3.89 20.23
N LYS A 214 23.23 -3.42 21.44
CA LYS A 214 24.12 -2.28 21.70
C LYS A 214 25.53 -2.66 21.27
N SER A 215 25.96 -2.23 20.10
CA SER A 215 27.37 -2.05 19.82
C SER A 215 27.70 -0.56 20.01
N SER A 216 28.53 -0.29 20.96
CA SER A 216 29.10 1.02 21.27
C SER A 216 30.00 1.49 20.13
N GLU A 217 29.61 2.56 19.45
CA GLU A 217 30.51 3.32 18.60
C GLU A 217 30.40 4.82 18.83
N LYS A 218 31.57 5.42 18.86
CA LYS A 218 31.91 6.77 19.32
C LYS A 218 31.30 7.85 18.45
N SER A 219 30.94 8.94 19.14
CA SER A 219 30.53 10.25 18.62
C SER A 219 31.49 10.82 17.58
N GLY A 220 30.96 11.09 16.38
CA GLY A 220 31.53 12.03 15.43
C GLY A 220 30.45 13.02 15.04
N SER A 221 30.52 14.23 15.61
CA SER A 221 29.62 15.34 15.28
C SER A 221 29.86 15.80 13.84
N ARG A 222 28.89 15.61 12.95
CA ARG A 222 28.80 16.38 11.71
C ARG A 222 27.64 17.36 11.84
N THR A 223 28.01 18.62 11.99
CA THR A 223 27.13 19.77 11.82
C THR A 223 26.69 19.87 10.37
N TYR A 224 25.38 19.77 10.13
CA TYR A 224 24.79 20.13 8.84
C TYR A 224 24.56 21.65 8.83
N ASP A 225 25.13 22.28 7.82
CA ASP A 225 24.96 23.73 7.56
C ASP A 225 23.58 23.96 6.91
N GLU A 226 22.70 24.65 7.62
CA GLU A 226 21.36 25.05 7.18
C GLU A 226 21.42 26.33 6.35
N THR A 227 21.95 26.30 5.14
CA THR A 227 21.75 27.38 4.19
C THR A 227 21.70 26.87 2.75
N ARG A 228 20.52 26.41 2.33
CA ARG A 228 20.16 26.42 0.90
C ARG A 228 18.72 26.89 0.72
N THR A 229 18.63 28.17 0.45
CA THR A 229 17.46 28.90 -0.05
C THR A 229 16.90 28.23 -1.29
N LEU A 230 15.62 27.85 -1.25
CA LEU A 230 14.85 27.43 -2.42
C LEU A 230 14.65 28.63 -3.36
N SER A 231 15.25 28.58 -4.53
CA SER A 231 14.98 29.50 -5.64
C SER A 231 13.58 29.21 -6.19
N LYS A 232 12.68 30.18 -6.05
CA LYS A 232 11.39 30.24 -6.75
C LYS A 232 11.68 30.46 -8.25
N ASN A 233 11.37 29.48 -9.09
CA ASN A 233 10.91 29.67 -10.47
C ASN A 233 10.74 28.32 -11.18
N GLY A 234 9.53 27.78 -11.13
CA GLY A 234 9.09 26.66 -11.95
C GLY A 234 7.70 26.97 -12.50
N ARG A 235 7.61 27.83 -13.52
CA ARG A 235 6.40 27.97 -14.31
C ARG A 235 6.36 26.84 -15.34
N PHE A 236 5.34 26.00 -15.27
CA PHE A 236 4.92 25.18 -16.41
C PHE A 236 4.18 26.08 -17.38
N SER A 237 4.65 26.16 -18.63
CA SER A 237 3.89 26.68 -19.77
C SER A 237 3.42 25.47 -20.59
N PRO A 238 2.14 25.40 -20.96
CA PRO A 238 1.68 24.40 -21.92
C PRO A 238 2.06 24.82 -23.34
N GLY A 239 2.64 23.90 -24.08
CA GLY A 239 2.81 23.92 -25.50
C GLY A 239 2.06 22.75 -26.13
#